data_c000053123971f3e4d2eb7641732fe20
#
_entry.id   c000053123971f3e4d2eb7641732fe20
#
_cell.length_a   1.000
_cell.length_b   1.000
_cell.length_c   1.000
_cell.angle_alpha   90.00
_cell.angle_beta   90.00
_cell.angle_gamma   90.00
#
_symmetry.space_group_name_H-M   'P 1'
#
loop_
_entity.id
_entity.type
_entity.pdbx_description
1 polymer ?
#
loop_
_entity_poly.entity_id
_entity_poly.type
_entity_poly.pdbx_seq_one_letter_code
_entity_poly.pdbx_strand_id
1 'polypeptide(L)'
;QCQGEIASVGLPDEEINPAKPDDTHAIIELDSRFLAADRRALVQWLAKHARLAVARGAQGEILGYAALRRFGKGHVIGPIQANSQRQAQNLVCYLAASLAEQFVRIDMDDGLGLMPWLGDLGLKCVDTVTRMRKNPQTNPRPVYGLCSQALG
;
A
#
# COMPACT_ATOMS: atom_id res chain seq x y z
N GLN A 1 -4.86 11.06 5.51
CA GLN A 1 -5.73 10.43 4.52
C GLN A 1 -5.76 11.28 3.24
N CYS A 2 -5.36 10.70 2.12
CA CYS A 2 -5.47 11.33 0.80
C CYS A 2 -6.58 10.65 0.01
N GLN A 3 -7.39 11.41 -0.72
CA GLN A 3 -8.48 10.88 -1.53
C GLN A 3 -8.89 11.85 -2.65
N GLY A 4 -9.49 11.30 -3.69
CA GLY A 4 -9.99 12.05 -4.84
C GLY A 4 -10.24 11.15 -6.03
N GLU A 5 -10.66 11.74 -7.15
CA GLU A 5 -10.67 11.07 -8.44
C GLU A 5 -9.24 11.01 -8.96
N ILE A 6 -8.73 9.79 -9.19
CA ILE A 6 -7.35 9.64 -9.61
C ILE A 6 -7.19 9.99 -11.09
N ALA A 7 -6.23 10.87 -11.37
CA ALA A 7 -5.80 11.13 -12.73
C ALA A 7 -5.15 9.87 -13.35
N SER A 8 -4.85 9.93 -14.64
CA SER A 8 -4.08 8.85 -15.27
C SER A 8 -2.71 8.73 -14.60
N VAL A 9 -2.33 7.51 -14.26
CA VAL A 9 -1.01 7.22 -13.67
C VAL A 9 -0.06 6.70 -14.74
N GLY A 10 1.23 7.03 -14.60
CA GLY A 10 2.28 6.44 -15.41
C GLY A 10 2.42 4.94 -15.16
N LEU A 11 3.05 4.25 -16.10
CA LEU A 11 3.43 2.84 -15.88
C LEU A 11 4.52 2.77 -14.81
N PRO A 12 4.53 1.70 -14.00
CA PRO A 12 5.63 1.46 -13.07
C PRO A 12 6.93 1.27 -13.86
N ASP A 13 8.02 1.80 -13.32
CA ASP A 13 9.37 1.67 -13.88
C ASP A 13 10.19 0.51 -13.26
N GLU A 14 9.58 -0.20 -12.31
CA GLU A 14 10.09 -1.44 -11.73
C GLU A 14 9.13 -2.60 -12.03
N GLU A 15 9.62 -3.82 -11.93
CA GLU A 15 8.80 -5.00 -12.13
C GLU A 15 7.80 -5.22 -11.00
N ILE A 16 6.55 -4.83 -11.27
CA ILE A 16 5.42 -5.06 -10.38
C ILE A 16 4.50 -6.10 -11.03
N ASN A 17 4.15 -7.11 -10.27
CA ASN A 17 3.34 -8.23 -10.73
C ASN A 17 2.09 -8.41 -9.86
N PRO A 18 1.02 -9.03 -10.41
CA PRO A 18 -0.07 -9.50 -9.56
C PRO A 18 0.47 -10.57 -8.62
N ALA A 19 0.04 -10.54 -7.36
CA ALA A 19 0.35 -11.61 -6.42
C ALA A 19 -0.32 -12.92 -6.86
N LYS A 20 0.42 -14.02 -6.77
CA LYS A 20 -0.08 -15.38 -6.99
C LYS A 20 -0.59 -15.95 -5.68
N PRO A 21 -1.46 -16.98 -5.69
CA PRO A 21 -1.91 -17.65 -4.46
C PRO A 21 -0.76 -18.11 -3.56
N ASP A 22 0.32 -18.64 -4.16
CA ASP A 22 1.51 -19.14 -3.45
C ASP A 22 2.34 -18.03 -2.79
N ASP A 23 2.16 -16.77 -3.20
CA ASP A 23 2.85 -15.62 -2.61
C ASP A 23 2.31 -15.27 -1.21
N THR A 24 1.13 -15.76 -0.84
CA THR A 24 0.45 -15.38 0.42
C THR A 24 1.34 -15.58 1.63
N HIS A 25 2.07 -16.68 1.69
CA HIS A 25 2.98 -16.98 2.83
C HIS A 25 4.12 -15.96 2.89
N ALA A 26 4.77 -15.68 1.77
CA ALA A 26 5.86 -14.70 1.71
C ALA A 26 5.39 -13.28 2.02
N ILE A 27 4.16 -12.92 1.62
CA ILE A 27 3.54 -11.63 1.98
C ILE A 27 3.29 -11.55 3.49
N ILE A 28 2.82 -12.61 4.14
CA ILE A 28 2.63 -12.66 5.60
C ILE A 28 3.96 -12.44 6.32
N GLU A 29 5.01 -13.12 5.90
CA GLU A 29 6.34 -12.95 6.49
C GLU A 29 6.89 -11.54 6.29
N LEU A 30 6.69 -10.97 5.10
CA LEU A 30 7.08 -9.61 4.80
C LEU A 30 6.31 -8.62 5.68
N ASP A 31 4.99 -8.74 5.77
CA ASP A 31 4.12 -7.87 6.57
C ASP A 31 4.52 -7.88 8.05
N SER A 32 4.82 -9.04 8.60
CA SER A 32 5.28 -9.20 9.99
C SER A 32 6.60 -8.45 10.25
N ARG A 33 7.51 -8.44 9.27
CA ARG A 33 8.78 -7.70 9.38
C ARG A 33 8.61 -6.19 9.37
N PHE A 34 7.60 -5.68 8.68
CA PHE A 34 7.32 -4.24 8.63
C PHE A 34 6.63 -3.72 9.91
N LEU A 35 5.74 -4.49 10.47
CA LEU A 35 4.86 -4.03 11.55
C LEU A 35 5.17 -4.65 12.92
N ALA A 36 6.03 -5.68 12.98
CA ALA A 36 6.30 -6.51 14.16
C ALA A 36 5.00 -6.98 14.86
N ALA A 37 4.00 -7.31 14.07
CA ALA A 37 2.70 -7.79 14.52
C ALA A 37 2.25 -8.96 13.65
N ASP A 38 1.63 -9.96 14.25
CA ASP A 38 1.02 -11.04 13.49
C ASP A 38 -0.31 -10.55 12.87
N ARG A 39 -0.25 -10.28 11.58
CA ARG A 39 -1.43 -9.87 10.79
C ARG A 39 -1.81 -10.93 9.75
N ARG A 40 -1.44 -12.17 9.98
CA ARG A 40 -1.71 -13.32 9.10
C ARG A 40 -3.17 -13.36 8.65
N ALA A 41 -4.11 -13.26 9.59
CA ALA A 41 -5.54 -13.28 9.28
C ALA A 41 -5.95 -12.14 8.33
N LEU A 42 -5.39 -10.94 8.50
CA LEU A 42 -5.64 -9.81 7.60
C LEU A 42 -5.08 -10.07 6.21
N VAL A 43 -3.83 -10.53 6.10
CA VAL A 43 -3.21 -10.82 4.79
C VAL A 43 -3.96 -11.93 4.05
N GLN A 44 -4.38 -12.98 4.75
CA GLN A 44 -5.19 -14.06 4.19
C GLN A 44 -6.57 -13.55 3.71
N TRP A 45 -7.17 -12.63 4.45
CA TRP A 45 -8.41 -11.98 4.04
C TRP A 45 -8.21 -11.12 2.79
N LEU A 46 -7.13 -10.32 2.76
CA LEU A 46 -6.78 -9.50 1.60
C LEU A 46 -6.51 -10.35 0.35
N ALA A 47 -5.82 -11.48 0.48
CA ALA A 47 -5.57 -12.40 -0.62
C ALA A 47 -6.86 -12.94 -1.27
N LYS A 48 -7.97 -13.01 -0.51
CA LYS A 48 -9.27 -13.48 -1.00
C LYS A 48 -10.18 -12.37 -1.53
N HIS A 49 -10.01 -11.12 -1.03
CA HIS A 49 -11.00 -10.05 -1.24
C HIS A 49 -10.42 -8.79 -1.88
N ALA A 50 -9.10 -8.75 -2.13
CA ALA A 50 -8.42 -7.62 -2.71
C ALA A 50 -7.59 -8.06 -3.92
N ARG A 51 -7.29 -7.11 -4.83
CA ARG A 51 -6.25 -7.29 -5.83
C ARG A 51 -4.92 -6.94 -5.19
N LEU A 52 -4.03 -7.92 -5.06
CA LEU A 52 -2.70 -7.74 -4.52
C LEU A 52 -1.68 -7.56 -5.64
N ALA A 53 -0.76 -6.61 -5.44
CA ALA A 53 0.43 -6.41 -6.27
C ALA A 53 1.69 -6.62 -5.43
N VAL A 54 2.73 -7.19 -6.04
CA VAL A 54 4.02 -7.44 -5.40
C VAL A 54 5.16 -6.87 -6.23
N ALA A 55 6.13 -6.27 -5.54
CA ALA A 55 7.43 -5.93 -6.09
C ALA A 55 8.38 -7.09 -5.84
N ARG A 56 9.09 -7.56 -6.88
CA ARG A 56 10.03 -8.68 -6.78
C ARG A 56 11.46 -8.21 -6.91
N GLY A 57 12.35 -8.87 -6.19
CA GLY A 57 13.77 -8.74 -6.36
C GLY A 57 14.30 -9.63 -7.48
N ALA A 58 15.60 -9.52 -7.75
CA ALA A 58 16.27 -10.24 -8.84
C ALA A 58 16.23 -11.77 -8.71
N GLN A 59 16.02 -12.29 -7.51
CA GLN A 59 15.90 -13.74 -7.24
C GLN A 59 14.44 -14.19 -7.08
N GLY A 60 13.47 -13.31 -7.39
CA GLY A 60 12.05 -13.57 -7.32
C GLY A 60 11.44 -13.39 -5.92
N GLU A 61 12.23 -13.01 -4.91
CA GLU A 61 11.77 -12.73 -3.56
C GLU A 61 10.84 -11.51 -3.53
N ILE A 62 9.86 -11.52 -2.61
CA ILE A 62 8.93 -10.40 -2.46
C ILE A 62 9.57 -9.32 -1.57
N LEU A 63 9.77 -8.14 -2.14
CA LEU A 63 10.38 -6.98 -1.50
C LEU A 63 9.36 -5.96 -1.00
N GLY A 64 8.16 -5.96 -1.58
CA GLY A 64 7.08 -5.06 -1.20
C GLY A 64 5.74 -5.58 -1.71
N TYR A 65 4.64 -5.10 -1.15
CA TYR A 65 3.31 -5.40 -1.63
C TYR A 65 2.33 -4.27 -1.37
N ALA A 66 1.25 -4.24 -2.15
CA ALA A 66 0.11 -3.37 -1.90
C ALA A 66 -1.20 -4.08 -2.23
N ALA A 67 -2.28 -3.62 -1.63
CA ALA A 67 -3.62 -4.16 -1.84
C ALA A 67 -4.58 -3.09 -2.36
N LEU A 68 -5.38 -3.43 -3.37
CA LEU A 68 -6.48 -2.63 -3.88
C LEU A 68 -7.80 -3.35 -3.58
N ARG A 69 -8.74 -2.66 -2.96
CA ARG A 69 -10.08 -3.20 -2.66
C ARG A 69 -11.15 -2.14 -2.80
N ARG A 70 -12.38 -2.57 -2.99
CA ARG A 70 -13.53 -1.64 -2.94
C ARG A 70 -13.74 -1.14 -1.51
N PHE A 71 -14.04 0.14 -1.40
CA PHE A 71 -14.29 0.79 -0.12
C PHE A 71 -15.20 2.02 -0.29
N GLY A 72 -16.33 2.01 0.39
CA GLY A 72 -17.26 3.13 0.31
C GLY A 72 -17.69 3.43 -1.13
N LYS A 73 -17.47 4.66 -1.56
CA LYS A 73 -17.86 5.15 -2.89
C LYS A 73 -16.91 4.73 -4.03
N GLY A 74 -15.76 4.15 -3.71
CA GLY A 74 -14.76 3.82 -4.71
C GLY A 74 -13.82 2.73 -4.25
N HIS A 75 -12.52 3.03 -4.24
CA HIS A 75 -11.46 2.09 -3.94
C HIS A 75 -10.54 2.62 -2.84
N VAL A 76 -9.90 1.72 -2.10
CA VAL A 76 -8.78 2.05 -1.23
C VAL A 76 -7.55 1.25 -1.68
N ILE A 77 -6.41 1.92 -1.76
CA ILE A 77 -5.11 1.27 -1.94
C ILE A 77 -4.42 1.28 -0.57
N GLY A 78 -4.24 0.11 -0.01
CA GLY A 78 -3.62 -0.12 1.30
C GLY A 78 -3.95 -1.53 1.83
N PRO A 79 -2.99 -2.13 2.60
CA PRO A 79 -1.71 -1.57 2.99
C PRO A 79 -0.74 -1.40 1.81
N ILE A 80 0.28 -0.53 1.98
CA ILE A 80 1.39 -0.37 1.05
C ILE A 80 2.67 -0.54 1.86
N GLN A 81 3.38 -1.63 1.63
CA GLN A 81 4.64 -1.92 2.28
C GLN A 81 5.73 -2.03 1.22
N ALA A 82 6.75 -1.21 1.35
CA ALA A 82 7.81 -1.07 0.38
C ALA A 82 9.13 -0.68 1.06
N ASN A 83 10.25 -1.02 0.42
CA ASN A 83 11.57 -0.69 0.93
C ASN A 83 12.02 0.75 0.57
N SER A 84 11.34 1.39 -0.39
CA SER A 84 11.61 2.75 -0.83
C SER A 84 10.33 3.47 -1.25
N GLN A 85 10.38 4.80 -1.25
CA GLN A 85 9.30 5.64 -1.77
C GLN A 85 8.98 5.31 -3.23
N ARG A 86 10.01 5.13 -4.08
CA ARG A 86 9.86 4.77 -5.49
C ARG A 86 9.12 3.43 -5.65
N GLN A 87 9.48 2.42 -4.88
CA GLN A 87 8.79 1.13 -4.92
C GLN A 87 7.32 1.26 -4.49
N ALA A 88 7.03 2.09 -3.46
CA ALA A 88 5.65 2.38 -3.07
C ALA A 88 4.86 3.07 -4.18
N GLN A 89 5.47 4.05 -4.88
CA GLN A 89 4.86 4.71 -6.03
C GLN A 89 4.56 3.72 -7.15
N ASN A 90 5.50 2.82 -7.49
CA ASN A 90 5.30 1.80 -8.52
C ASN A 90 4.17 0.82 -8.19
N LEU A 91 4.05 0.40 -6.93
CA LEU A 91 2.93 -0.42 -6.47
C LEU A 91 1.58 0.30 -6.61
N VAL A 92 1.53 1.59 -6.25
CA VAL A 92 0.33 2.41 -6.42
C VAL A 92 0.00 2.59 -7.90
N CYS A 93 0.97 2.95 -8.76
CA CYS A 93 0.77 3.11 -10.20
C CYS A 93 0.19 1.82 -10.83
N TYR A 94 0.76 0.67 -10.50
CA TYR A 94 0.30 -0.63 -10.99
C TYR A 94 -1.17 -0.90 -10.63
N LEU A 95 -1.54 -0.68 -9.37
CA LEU A 95 -2.92 -0.91 -8.91
C LEU A 95 -3.90 0.12 -9.44
N ALA A 96 -3.46 1.37 -9.58
CA ALA A 96 -4.27 2.48 -10.02
C ALA A 96 -4.44 2.58 -11.54
N ALA A 97 -3.64 1.85 -12.34
CA ALA A 97 -3.67 1.93 -13.81
C ALA A 97 -5.05 1.66 -14.43
N SER A 98 -5.91 0.90 -13.74
CA SER A 98 -7.28 0.60 -14.17
C SER A 98 -8.35 1.48 -13.51
N LEU A 99 -7.97 2.52 -12.77
CA LEU A 99 -8.86 3.32 -11.93
C LEU A 99 -8.96 4.78 -12.38
N ALA A 100 -8.56 5.12 -13.62
CA ALA A 100 -8.67 6.48 -14.12
C ALA A 100 -10.09 7.02 -13.91
N GLU A 101 -10.19 8.26 -13.40
CA GLU A 101 -11.44 8.95 -13.08
C GLU A 101 -12.29 8.28 -11.98
N GLN A 102 -11.76 7.27 -11.29
CA GLN A 102 -12.45 6.66 -10.16
C GLN A 102 -11.96 7.24 -8.83
N PHE A 103 -12.86 7.23 -7.86
CA PHE A 103 -12.53 7.69 -6.51
C PHE A 103 -11.60 6.68 -5.82
N VAL A 104 -10.44 7.18 -5.40
CA VAL A 104 -9.41 6.41 -4.69
C VAL A 104 -9.08 7.08 -3.36
N ARG A 105 -8.86 6.28 -2.34
CA ARG A 105 -8.38 6.68 -1.02
C ARG A 105 -7.08 5.94 -0.70
N ILE A 106 -6.14 6.66 -0.09
CA ILE A 106 -4.91 6.12 0.49
C ILE A 106 -4.73 6.73 1.88
N ASP A 107 -4.69 5.87 2.90
CA ASP A 107 -4.34 6.27 4.27
C ASP A 107 -2.83 6.06 4.44
N MET A 108 -2.06 7.14 4.50
CA MET A 108 -0.61 7.11 4.46
C MET A 108 0.02 7.74 5.70
N ASP A 109 1.30 7.43 5.92
CA ASP A 109 2.15 8.14 6.87
C ASP A 109 2.76 9.36 6.14
N ASP A 110 2.49 10.57 6.61
CA ASP A 110 2.91 11.83 5.98
C ASP A 110 4.43 12.06 6.08
N GLY A 111 5.09 11.47 7.06
CA GLY A 111 6.54 11.52 7.22
C GLY A 111 7.34 10.80 6.14
N LEU A 112 6.70 10.04 5.24
CA LEU A 112 7.37 9.25 4.19
C LEU A 112 7.39 9.91 2.81
N GLY A 113 6.94 11.16 2.68
CA GLY A 113 7.14 12.00 1.50
C GLY A 113 6.27 11.67 0.27
N LEU A 114 5.24 10.82 0.39
CA LEU A 114 4.35 10.50 -0.73
C LEU A 114 3.31 11.60 -1.03
N MET A 115 3.02 12.46 -0.06
CA MET A 115 1.90 13.40 -0.14
C MET A 115 1.94 14.33 -1.37
N PRO A 116 3.08 14.99 -1.71
CA PRO A 116 3.13 15.84 -2.90
C PRO A 116 2.80 15.07 -4.18
N TRP A 117 3.39 13.91 -4.36
CA TRP A 117 3.17 13.04 -5.52
C TRP A 117 1.72 12.53 -5.61
N LEU A 118 1.09 12.19 -4.50
CA LEU A 118 -0.33 11.83 -4.48
C LEU A 118 -1.21 13.02 -4.87
N GLY A 119 -0.81 14.24 -4.48
CA GLY A 119 -1.47 15.48 -4.92
C GLY A 119 -1.43 15.66 -6.44
N ASP A 120 -0.29 15.38 -7.07
CA ASP A 120 -0.14 15.42 -8.54
C ASP A 120 -1.03 14.37 -9.25
N LEU A 121 -1.36 13.28 -8.58
CA LEU A 121 -2.31 12.27 -9.06
C LEU A 121 -3.79 12.65 -8.81
N GLY A 122 -4.08 13.81 -8.22
CA GLY A 122 -5.43 14.27 -7.90
C GLY A 122 -5.94 13.85 -6.51
N LEU A 123 -5.12 13.17 -5.70
CA LEU A 123 -5.49 12.73 -4.35
C LEU A 123 -5.12 13.79 -3.33
N LYS A 124 -6.10 14.57 -2.89
CA LYS A 124 -5.90 15.64 -1.90
C LYS A 124 -5.93 15.08 -0.48
N CYS A 125 -5.07 15.62 0.40
CA CYS A 125 -5.15 15.35 1.83
C CYS A 125 -6.43 16.01 2.38
N VAL A 126 -7.31 15.21 2.99
CA VAL A 126 -8.62 15.64 3.50
C VAL A 126 -8.74 15.44 5.01
N ASP A 127 -7.87 14.65 5.60
CA ASP A 127 -7.90 14.38 7.03
C ASP A 127 -6.51 13.97 7.52
N THR A 128 -6.19 14.34 8.76
CA THR A 128 -4.94 13.99 9.44
C THR A 128 -5.24 13.50 10.84
N VAL A 129 -4.71 12.34 11.21
CA VAL A 129 -4.83 11.75 12.54
C VAL A 129 -3.45 11.50 13.14
N THR A 130 -3.34 11.62 14.46
CA THR A 130 -2.12 11.30 15.17
C THR A 130 -2.10 9.82 15.52
N ARG A 131 -1.10 9.09 15.00
CA ARG A 131 -0.87 7.70 15.37
C ARG A 131 -0.04 7.63 16.65
N MET A 132 -0.60 7.01 17.69
CA MET A 132 0.09 6.76 18.94
C MET A 132 0.52 5.29 19.02
N ARG A 133 1.73 5.04 19.51
CA ARG A 133 2.25 3.68 19.75
C ARG A 133 2.71 3.56 21.20
N LYS A 134 2.29 2.47 21.84
CA LYS A 134 2.87 2.03 23.11
C LYS A 134 4.06 1.11 22.73
N ASN A 135 5.24 1.36 23.29
CA ASN A 135 6.48 0.63 22.99
C ASN A 135 6.87 0.71 21.50
N PRO A 136 7.34 1.88 21.02
CA PRO A 136 7.79 2.02 19.65
C PRO A 136 8.99 1.11 19.36
N GLN A 137 9.01 0.52 18.16
CA GLN A 137 10.15 -0.28 17.70
C GLN A 137 11.40 0.58 17.54
N THR A 138 12.55 0.01 17.81
CA THR A 138 13.86 0.68 17.72
C THR A 138 14.29 0.99 16.27
N ASN A 139 13.69 0.37 15.26
CA ASN A 139 14.00 0.62 13.84
C ASN A 139 12.81 0.18 12.95
N PRO A 140 11.69 0.90 12.97
CA PRO A 140 10.52 0.52 12.20
C PRO A 140 10.80 0.65 10.70
N ARG A 141 10.44 -0.35 9.92
CA ARG A 141 10.43 -0.22 8.46
C ARG A 141 9.32 0.74 8.03
N PRO A 142 9.50 1.47 6.93
CA PRO A 142 8.51 2.43 6.47
C PRO A 142 7.24 1.70 5.97
N VAL A 143 6.09 2.07 6.52
CA VAL A 143 4.76 1.64 6.06
C VAL A 143 4.14 2.81 5.31
N TYR A 144 4.18 2.77 3.99
CA TYR A 144 3.73 3.87 3.12
C TYR A 144 2.22 4.03 3.08
N GLY A 145 1.48 2.96 3.26
CA GLY A 145 0.02 3.01 3.33
C GLY A 145 -0.52 2.05 4.38
N LEU A 146 -1.52 2.50 5.12
CA LEU A 146 -2.22 1.70 6.11
C LEU A 146 -3.31 0.85 5.43
N CYS A 147 -3.67 -0.27 6.02
CA CYS A 147 -4.85 -1.01 5.58
C CYS A 147 -6.12 -0.19 5.80
N SER A 148 -6.20 0.46 6.95
CA SER A 148 -7.14 1.52 7.31
C SER A 148 -6.59 2.27 8.51
N GLN A 149 -7.13 3.44 8.82
CA GLN A 149 -6.75 4.17 10.03
C GLN A 149 -6.90 3.35 11.33
N ALA A 150 -7.85 2.42 11.35
CA ALA A 150 -8.12 1.57 12.52
C ALA A 150 -7.23 0.32 12.61
N LEU A 151 -6.65 -0.13 11.50
CA LEU A 151 -5.91 -1.40 11.42
C LEU A 151 -4.40 -1.22 11.21
N GLY A 152 -3.95 0.00 11.03
CA GLY A 152 -2.51 0.31 10.80
C GLY A 152 -2.00 -0.12 9.44
#